data_7226887b231eceff468cc0c739ca2184
#
_entry.id   7226887b231eceff468cc0c739ca2184
#
_cell.length_a   1.000
_cell.length_b   1.000
_cell.length_c   1.000
_cell.angle_alpha   90.00
_cell.angle_beta   90.00
_cell.angle_gamma   90.00
#
_symmetry.space_group_name_H-M   'P 1'
#
loop_
_entity.id
_entity.type
_entity.pdbx_description
1 polymer ?
#
loop_
_entity_poly.entity_id
_entity_poly.type
_entity_poly.pdbx_seq_one_letter_code
_entity_poly.pdbx_strand_id
1 'polypeptide(L)'
;MVLTAGILAHSAQSAVTEIEGSGGGGIVPWTLLSGDALGSNFGAVASYTFVNTGSFTLHSVGAAASIMHRIEISAANWYLGLPGFATNYPLDTDNIPANVLGIKVKLLGMTSTWPQIAIGLQYKNNNDKAQVERLGAQHSSGTDGYVAVTKVFPVGGMNLLLDGTLRETKANWMGLLGFGGPGSDSYKTEFEGSAGLFLNPQTLAGVEYRGMPNNPLAGGAVQEDSHIEDAFIAYFPNKNLSFVLAAANLGQIATLKSQHALYVQVQAGF
;
A
#
# COMPACT_ATOMS: atom_id res chain seq x y z
N MET A 1 10.37 8.55 32.84
CA MET A 1 9.75 9.14 31.64
C MET A 1 10.69 9.17 30.42
N VAL A 2 11.62 8.22 30.29
CA VAL A 2 12.64 8.14 29.24
C VAL A 2 12.49 6.85 28.40
N LEU A 3 11.61 5.92 28.82
CA LEU A 3 11.45 4.61 28.13
C LEU A 3 10.66 4.67 26.80
N THR A 4 9.78 5.64 26.61
CA THR A 4 8.93 5.71 25.41
C THR A 4 9.67 6.17 24.16
N ALA A 5 10.66 7.06 24.30
CA ALA A 5 11.45 7.52 23.15
C ALA A 5 12.44 6.45 22.65
N GLY A 6 12.97 5.61 23.56
CA GLY A 6 13.91 4.55 23.19
C GLY A 6 13.26 3.37 22.46
N ILE A 7 12.01 3.02 22.79
CA ILE A 7 11.30 1.92 22.15
C ILE A 7 10.80 2.34 20.77
N LEU A 8 10.35 3.60 20.61
CA LEU A 8 10.01 4.17 19.30
C LEU A 8 11.23 4.25 18.38
N ALA A 9 12.42 4.54 18.92
CA ALA A 9 13.65 4.59 18.14
C ALA A 9 14.09 3.21 17.63
N HIS A 10 13.75 2.11 18.30
CA HIS A 10 14.10 0.76 17.85
C HIS A 10 13.04 0.13 16.94
N SER A 11 11.77 0.37 17.17
CA SER A 11 10.68 -0.20 16.38
C SER A 11 10.31 0.62 15.15
N ALA A 12 10.61 1.94 15.16
CA ALA A 12 10.50 2.78 13.96
C ALA A 12 11.63 2.50 12.94
N GLN A 13 12.50 1.55 13.21
CA GLN A 13 13.73 1.34 12.45
C GLN A 13 13.53 0.62 11.12
N SER A 14 12.33 0.11 10.83
CA SER A 14 12.05 -0.54 9.55
C SER A 14 10.58 -0.38 9.24
N ALA A 15 10.14 0.83 8.85
CA ALA A 15 8.85 0.93 8.19
C ALA A 15 8.86 -0.06 7.03
N VAL A 16 7.90 -0.95 6.96
CA VAL A 16 7.68 -1.76 5.76
C VAL A 16 7.22 -0.85 4.64
N THR A 17 7.37 -1.27 3.42
CA THR A 17 6.75 -0.59 2.29
C THR A 17 5.38 -1.19 2.06
N GLU A 18 4.39 -0.37 1.75
CA GLU A 18 3.15 -0.86 1.16
C GLU A 18 3.39 -1.39 -0.25
N ILE A 19 2.42 -2.08 -0.80
CA ILE A 19 2.50 -2.70 -2.13
C ILE A 19 2.79 -1.69 -3.26
N GLU A 20 2.44 -0.41 -3.07
CA GLU A 20 2.70 0.72 -3.99
C GLU A 20 4.11 1.32 -3.82
N GLY A 21 4.93 0.77 -2.91
CA GLY A 21 6.34 1.10 -2.72
C GLY A 21 6.62 2.17 -1.67
N SER A 22 5.63 2.91 -1.16
CA SER A 22 5.86 3.91 -0.12
C SER A 22 5.84 3.30 1.28
N GLY A 23 6.42 3.97 2.27
CA GLY A 23 6.41 3.51 3.65
C GLY A 23 5.00 3.41 4.23
N GLY A 24 4.66 2.25 4.79
CA GLY A 24 3.31 1.99 5.29
C GLY A 24 3.19 0.65 5.99
N GLY A 25 1.99 0.09 5.95
CA GLY A 25 1.71 -1.31 6.24
C GLY A 25 1.85 -2.17 4.98
N GLY A 26 0.93 -3.11 4.77
CA GLY A 26 0.90 -3.90 3.52
C GLY A 26 0.18 -3.18 2.38
N ILE A 27 -0.92 -2.51 2.71
CA ILE A 27 -1.85 -1.90 1.75
C ILE A 27 -2.14 -0.42 2.03
N VAL A 28 -1.78 0.11 3.20
CA VAL A 28 -2.06 1.50 3.64
C VAL A 28 -0.75 2.28 3.79
N PRO A 29 -0.60 3.46 3.18
CA PRO A 29 0.54 4.33 3.40
C PRO A 29 0.44 4.99 4.78
N TRP A 30 1.47 4.81 5.61
CA TRP A 30 1.59 5.49 6.89
C TRP A 30 2.41 6.76 6.76
N THR A 31 2.48 7.54 7.83
CA THR A 31 3.35 8.71 7.88
C THR A 31 4.83 8.36 8.00
N LEU A 32 5.15 7.11 8.33
CA LEU A 32 6.52 6.63 8.44
C LEU A 32 7.20 6.62 7.06
N LEU A 33 8.48 6.97 7.03
CA LEU A 33 9.27 7.00 5.80
C LEU A 33 10.12 5.73 5.73
N SER A 34 10.08 5.03 4.61
CA SER A 34 10.87 3.84 4.37
C SER A 34 12.37 4.15 4.39
N GLY A 35 13.13 3.39 5.16
CA GLY A 35 14.57 3.58 5.30
C GLY A 35 15.00 4.73 6.24
N ASP A 36 14.05 5.49 6.81
CA ASP A 36 14.35 6.68 7.65
C ASP A 36 15.25 6.37 8.85
N ALA A 37 15.16 5.17 9.38
CA ALA A 37 15.94 4.74 10.54
C ALA A 37 17.28 4.08 10.20
N LEU A 38 17.62 3.93 8.94
CA LEU A 38 18.85 3.26 8.51
C LEU A 38 20.06 4.17 8.53
N GLY A 39 19.85 5.46 8.28
CA GLY A 39 20.93 6.43 8.18
C GLY A 39 20.64 7.73 8.92
N SER A 40 21.64 8.62 8.97
CA SER A 40 21.51 9.91 9.63
C SER A 40 20.66 10.90 8.81
N ASN A 41 20.78 10.93 7.49
CA ASN A 41 20.05 11.84 6.61
C ASN A 41 19.53 11.17 5.34
N PHE A 42 19.94 9.94 5.09
CA PHE A 42 19.57 9.14 3.93
C PHE A 42 19.45 7.67 4.31
N GLY A 43 18.42 7.03 3.86
CA GLY A 43 18.26 5.58 3.93
C GLY A 43 17.42 5.10 2.76
N ALA A 44 17.71 3.92 2.26
CA ALA A 44 17.01 3.33 1.14
C ALA A 44 16.57 1.91 1.46
N VAL A 45 15.49 1.47 0.84
CA VAL A 45 14.97 0.11 0.95
C VAL A 45 14.62 -0.43 -0.43
N ALA A 46 14.73 -1.73 -0.58
CA ALA A 46 14.15 -2.48 -1.70
C ALA A 46 13.23 -3.55 -1.15
N SER A 47 12.10 -3.78 -1.81
CA SER A 47 11.10 -4.74 -1.38
C SER A 47 10.62 -5.63 -2.53
N TYR A 48 10.22 -6.83 -2.18
CA TYR A 48 9.47 -7.72 -3.06
C TYR A 48 8.23 -8.21 -2.35
N THR A 49 7.09 -8.05 -3.00
CA THR A 49 5.79 -8.48 -2.50
C THR A 49 5.16 -9.47 -3.47
N PHE A 50 4.61 -10.54 -2.92
CA PHE A 50 3.84 -11.53 -3.64
C PHE A 50 2.45 -11.67 -3.01
N VAL A 51 1.41 -11.56 -3.85
CA VAL A 51 0.01 -11.76 -3.45
C VAL A 51 -0.59 -12.83 -4.33
N ASN A 52 -1.28 -13.79 -3.72
CA ASN A 52 -1.91 -14.90 -4.42
C ASN A 52 -3.33 -15.13 -3.92
N THR A 53 -4.30 -15.06 -4.82
CA THR A 53 -5.71 -15.37 -4.53
C THR A 53 -6.13 -16.77 -5.01
N GLY A 54 -5.25 -17.50 -5.66
CA GLY A 54 -5.60 -18.68 -6.42
C GLY A 54 -6.12 -18.39 -7.83
N SER A 55 -6.87 -17.30 -8.02
CA SER A 55 -7.34 -16.83 -9.33
C SER A 55 -6.42 -15.80 -9.96
N PHE A 56 -5.71 -15.03 -9.14
CA PHE A 56 -4.78 -13.98 -9.54
C PHE A 56 -3.48 -14.08 -8.78
N THR A 57 -2.41 -13.63 -9.40
CA THR A 57 -1.13 -13.40 -8.73
C THR A 57 -0.68 -11.97 -8.95
N LEU A 58 -0.18 -11.31 -7.92
CA LEU A 58 0.42 -9.99 -8.05
C LEU A 58 1.84 -10.03 -7.51
N HIS A 59 2.78 -9.61 -8.34
CA HIS A 59 4.17 -9.38 -7.95
C HIS A 59 4.42 -7.88 -7.93
N SER A 60 4.99 -7.36 -6.86
CA SER A 60 5.46 -5.99 -6.76
C SER A 60 6.93 -5.97 -6.39
N VAL A 61 7.74 -5.28 -7.19
CA VAL A 61 9.13 -4.94 -6.86
C VAL A 61 9.16 -3.46 -6.54
N GLY A 62 9.49 -3.12 -5.31
CA GLY A 62 9.48 -1.76 -4.79
C GLY A 62 10.87 -1.28 -4.37
N ALA A 63 11.04 0.04 -4.40
CA ALA A 63 12.17 0.73 -3.80
C ALA A 63 11.71 2.08 -3.26
N ALA A 64 12.28 2.48 -2.12
CA ALA A 64 12.05 3.81 -1.57
C ALA A 64 13.33 4.36 -0.92
N ALA A 65 13.42 5.68 -0.86
CA ALA A 65 14.50 6.36 -0.18
C ALA A 65 13.96 7.52 0.64
N SER A 66 14.39 7.61 1.90
CA SER A 66 14.12 8.75 2.77
C SER A 66 15.29 9.73 2.78
N ILE A 67 14.98 11.01 2.79
CA ILE A 67 15.94 12.11 2.73
C ILE A 67 15.64 13.07 3.88
N MET A 68 16.65 13.40 4.67
CA MET A 68 16.61 14.37 5.78
C MET A 68 15.47 14.09 6.79
N HIS A 69 15.11 12.83 6.98
CA HIS A 69 13.99 12.43 7.85
C HIS A 69 12.65 13.10 7.51
N ARG A 70 12.48 13.59 6.28
CA ARG A 70 11.36 14.43 5.89
C ARG A 70 10.70 14.09 4.57
N ILE A 71 11.47 13.66 3.59
CA ILE A 71 11.00 13.37 2.23
C ILE A 71 11.24 11.89 1.95
N GLU A 72 10.26 11.23 1.37
CA GLU A 72 10.40 9.90 0.79
C GLU A 72 10.12 9.99 -0.70
N ILE A 73 10.95 9.35 -1.50
CA ILE A 73 10.70 9.08 -2.91
C ILE A 73 10.57 7.57 -3.04
N SER A 74 9.54 7.10 -3.73
CA SER A 74 9.27 5.67 -3.89
C SER A 74 8.94 5.30 -5.32
N ALA A 75 9.16 4.03 -5.65
CA ALA A 75 8.76 3.43 -6.91
C ALA A 75 8.34 1.98 -6.68
N ALA A 76 7.34 1.52 -7.42
CA ALA A 76 6.99 0.10 -7.51
C ALA A 76 6.69 -0.27 -8.96
N ASN A 77 7.03 -1.50 -9.29
CA ASN A 77 6.70 -2.12 -10.56
C ASN A 77 5.84 -3.36 -10.30
N TRP A 78 4.67 -3.41 -10.88
CA TRP A 78 3.66 -4.41 -10.66
C TRP A 78 3.47 -5.32 -11.87
N TYR A 79 3.22 -6.59 -11.60
CA TYR A 79 2.85 -7.59 -12.58
C TYR A 79 1.64 -8.37 -12.05
N LEU A 80 0.44 -8.03 -12.54
CA LEU A 80 -0.77 -8.76 -12.22
C LEU A 80 -0.92 -9.91 -13.22
N GLY A 81 -0.74 -11.14 -12.76
CA GLY A 81 -1.01 -12.36 -13.52
C GLY A 81 -2.49 -12.75 -13.44
N LEU A 82 -3.06 -13.09 -14.59
CA LEU A 82 -4.48 -13.43 -14.77
C LEU A 82 -4.64 -14.87 -15.30
N PRO A 83 -4.15 -15.91 -14.59
CA PRO A 83 -4.18 -17.29 -15.09
C PRO A 83 -5.64 -17.74 -15.31
N GLY A 84 -5.98 -18.07 -16.56
CA GLY A 84 -7.32 -18.53 -16.95
C GLY A 84 -8.37 -17.42 -17.16
N PHE A 85 -8.08 -16.17 -16.88
CA PHE A 85 -9.00 -15.06 -17.14
C PHE A 85 -9.07 -14.73 -18.64
N ALA A 86 -7.95 -14.85 -19.34
CA ALA A 86 -7.83 -14.62 -20.78
C ALA A 86 -8.73 -15.53 -21.63
N THR A 87 -9.11 -16.70 -21.14
CA THR A 87 -10.02 -17.63 -21.86
C THR A 87 -11.47 -17.17 -21.85
N ASN A 88 -11.89 -16.35 -20.90
CA ASN A 88 -13.28 -15.91 -20.74
C ASN A 88 -13.49 -14.43 -21.14
N TYR A 89 -12.40 -13.67 -21.30
CA TYR A 89 -12.40 -12.28 -21.70
C TYR A 89 -11.39 -12.10 -22.85
N PRO A 90 -11.65 -11.21 -23.80
CA PRO A 90 -10.73 -10.96 -24.92
C PRO A 90 -9.52 -10.14 -24.45
N LEU A 91 -8.75 -10.69 -23.52
CA LEU A 91 -7.47 -10.14 -23.10
C LEU A 91 -6.38 -10.71 -24.00
N ASP A 92 -5.52 -9.83 -24.54
CA ASP A 92 -4.43 -10.23 -25.43
C ASP A 92 -3.21 -10.76 -24.64
N THR A 93 -3.20 -10.58 -23.31
CA THR A 93 -2.10 -11.01 -22.44
C THR A 93 -2.61 -11.59 -21.12
N ASP A 94 -1.84 -12.51 -20.53
CA ASP A 94 -2.10 -13.06 -19.21
C ASP A 94 -1.55 -12.19 -18.06
N ASN A 95 -0.97 -11.04 -18.39
CA ASN A 95 -0.34 -10.15 -17.41
C ASN A 95 -0.67 -8.69 -17.67
N ILE A 96 -0.96 -7.95 -16.61
CA ILE A 96 -1.14 -6.51 -16.63
C ILE A 96 0.01 -5.86 -15.87
N PRO A 97 0.98 -5.23 -16.55
CA PRO A 97 2.07 -4.53 -15.90
C PRO A 97 1.68 -3.09 -15.58
N ALA A 98 2.08 -2.61 -14.39
CA ALA A 98 1.88 -1.22 -14.00
C ALA A 98 3.06 -0.69 -13.20
N ASN A 99 3.24 0.63 -13.22
CA ASN A 99 4.26 1.33 -12.47
C ASN A 99 3.63 2.34 -11.52
N VAL A 100 4.22 2.51 -10.35
CA VAL A 100 3.88 3.53 -9.37
C VAL A 100 5.13 4.35 -9.06
N LEU A 101 5.00 5.67 -9.06
CA LEU A 101 6.02 6.61 -8.59
C LEU A 101 5.41 7.46 -7.49
N GLY A 102 6.07 7.53 -6.35
CA GLY A 102 5.56 8.23 -5.17
C GLY A 102 6.51 9.29 -4.63
N ILE A 103 5.92 10.30 -4.02
CA ILE A 103 6.60 11.25 -3.14
C ILE A 103 5.76 11.44 -1.89
N LYS A 104 6.39 11.39 -0.72
CA LYS A 104 5.76 11.66 0.58
C LYS A 104 6.57 12.68 1.35
N VAL A 105 5.90 13.60 2.01
CA VAL A 105 6.52 14.64 2.83
C VAL A 105 5.94 14.58 4.24
N LYS A 106 6.78 14.34 5.22
CA LYS A 106 6.46 14.41 6.64
C LYS A 106 6.37 15.89 7.05
N LEU A 107 5.16 16.34 7.34
CA LEU A 107 4.88 17.73 7.74
C LEU A 107 5.13 17.94 9.23
N LEU A 108 4.67 17.03 10.07
CA LEU A 108 4.76 17.07 11.51
C LEU A 108 5.33 15.74 12.04
N GLY A 109 6.36 15.81 12.85
CA GLY A 109 6.92 14.65 13.57
C GLY A 109 6.06 14.25 14.77
N MET A 110 6.08 12.95 15.09
CA MET A 110 5.38 12.44 16.28
C MET A 110 6.01 12.95 17.57
N THR A 111 5.17 13.40 18.48
CA THR A 111 5.57 13.77 19.86
C THR A 111 4.75 12.96 20.87
N SER A 112 4.94 13.15 22.17
CA SER A 112 4.06 12.56 23.18
C SER A 112 2.60 12.98 23.03
N THR A 113 2.35 14.22 22.58
CA THR A 113 1.01 14.82 22.47
C THR A 113 0.48 14.73 21.04
N TRP A 114 1.27 15.12 20.02
CA TRP A 114 0.84 15.25 18.64
C TRP A 114 1.14 13.99 17.83
N PRO A 115 0.24 13.58 16.92
CA PRO A 115 0.51 12.54 15.94
C PRO A 115 1.54 13.03 14.91
N GLN A 116 2.12 12.12 14.17
CA GLN A 116 2.84 12.42 12.95
C GLN A 116 1.84 12.66 11.81
N ILE A 117 2.15 13.62 10.93
CA ILE A 117 1.33 13.94 9.76
C ILE A 117 2.22 13.97 8.53
N ALA A 118 1.77 13.32 7.47
CA ALA A 118 2.42 13.35 6.16
C ALA A 118 1.40 13.54 5.04
N ILE A 119 1.87 14.10 3.94
CA ILE A 119 1.14 14.16 2.67
C ILE A 119 1.92 13.41 1.61
N GLY A 120 1.23 12.81 0.66
CA GLY A 120 1.88 12.12 -0.45
C GLY A 120 1.10 12.21 -1.75
N LEU A 121 1.84 12.00 -2.84
CA LEU A 121 1.32 11.85 -4.19
C LEU A 121 1.87 10.56 -4.77
N GLN A 122 1.04 9.82 -5.52
CA GLN A 122 1.41 8.61 -6.23
C GLN A 122 0.91 8.70 -7.67
N TYR A 123 1.83 8.85 -8.61
CA TYR A 123 1.52 8.71 -10.03
C TYR A 123 1.57 7.23 -10.40
N LYS A 124 0.52 6.74 -11.04
CA LYS A 124 0.36 5.35 -11.44
C LYS A 124 0.11 5.27 -12.94
N ASN A 125 0.77 4.33 -13.59
CA ASN A 125 0.61 4.10 -15.01
C ASN A 125 0.49 2.60 -15.29
N ASN A 126 -0.63 2.21 -15.86
CA ASN A 126 -0.79 0.87 -16.42
C ASN A 126 -0.16 0.85 -17.80
N ASN A 127 0.81 -0.05 -18.00
CA ASN A 127 1.58 -0.11 -19.25
C ASN A 127 0.82 -0.80 -20.38
N ASP A 128 -0.31 -1.45 -20.08
CA ASP A 128 -1.20 -2.03 -21.09
C ASP A 128 -2.47 -1.19 -21.22
N LYS A 129 -2.32 -0.03 -21.86
CA LYS A 129 -3.41 0.91 -22.11
C LYS A 129 -4.59 0.26 -22.83
N ALA A 130 -4.31 -0.54 -23.85
CA ALA A 130 -5.37 -1.16 -24.68
C ALA A 130 -6.23 -2.12 -23.85
N GLN A 131 -5.64 -2.85 -22.92
CA GLN A 131 -6.35 -3.77 -22.04
C GLN A 131 -7.28 -3.04 -21.08
N VAL A 132 -6.76 -2.04 -20.35
CA VAL A 132 -7.58 -1.33 -19.36
C VAL A 132 -8.69 -0.53 -19.99
N GLU A 133 -8.48 0.02 -21.20
CA GLU A 133 -9.53 0.70 -21.97
C GLU A 133 -10.60 -0.28 -22.48
N ARG A 134 -10.23 -1.50 -22.88
CA ARG A 134 -11.19 -2.57 -23.21
C ARG A 134 -12.05 -2.98 -22.00
N LEU A 135 -11.46 -2.99 -20.81
CA LEU A 135 -12.20 -3.23 -19.57
C LEU A 135 -13.14 -2.07 -19.21
N GLY A 136 -12.98 -0.91 -19.86
CA GLY A 136 -13.85 0.25 -19.70
C GLY A 136 -13.24 1.38 -18.89
N ALA A 137 -11.96 1.32 -18.53
CA ALA A 137 -11.28 2.44 -17.92
C ALA A 137 -11.20 3.64 -18.88
N GLN A 138 -11.34 4.86 -18.37
CA GLN A 138 -11.21 6.08 -19.16
C GLN A 138 -9.75 6.42 -19.45
N HIS A 139 -8.85 6.08 -18.51
CA HIS A 139 -7.43 6.38 -18.61
C HIS A 139 -6.58 5.19 -18.13
N SER A 140 -5.40 5.03 -18.71
CA SER A 140 -4.40 4.06 -18.25
C SER A 140 -3.51 4.60 -17.13
N SER A 141 -3.53 5.90 -16.87
CA SER A 141 -2.73 6.54 -15.81
C SER A 141 -3.54 7.52 -15.01
N GLY A 142 -3.08 7.76 -13.78
CA GLY A 142 -3.68 8.72 -12.86
C GLY A 142 -2.75 9.05 -11.72
N THR A 143 -3.13 10.03 -10.91
CA THR A 143 -2.38 10.45 -9.73
C THR A 143 -3.30 10.41 -8.53
N ASP A 144 -2.91 9.70 -7.48
CA ASP A 144 -3.57 9.75 -6.18
C ASP A 144 -2.86 10.76 -5.29
N GLY A 145 -3.63 11.49 -4.49
CA GLY A 145 -3.12 12.32 -3.41
C GLY A 145 -3.62 11.82 -2.08
N TYR A 146 -2.81 11.87 -1.01
CA TYR A 146 -3.26 11.46 0.31
C TYR A 146 -2.68 12.29 1.45
N VAL A 147 -3.40 12.27 2.57
CA VAL A 147 -2.97 12.78 3.87
C VAL A 147 -3.05 11.64 4.86
N ALA A 148 -1.93 11.33 5.50
CA ALA A 148 -1.84 10.29 6.52
C ALA A 148 -1.57 10.89 7.90
N VAL A 149 -2.10 10.23 8.94
CA VAL A 149 -1.92 10.59 10.36
C VAL A 149 -1.62 9.31 11.13
N THR A 150 -0.43 9.21 11.70
CA THR A 150 -0.02 8.03 12.51
C THR A 150 0.29 8.44 13.94
N LYS A 151 -0.17 7.63 14.87
CA LYS A 151 0.16 7.79 16.29
C LYS A 151 0.48 6.43 16.90
N VAL A 152 1.49 6.42 17.79
CA VAL A 152 1.82 5.26 18.61
C VAL A 152 1.51 5.57 20.07
N PHE A 153 0.78 4.67 20.73
CA PHE A 153 0.34 4.79 22.12
C PHE A 153 0.94 3.65 22.94
N PRO A 154 1.47 3.93 24.14
CA PRO A 154 1.80 2.87 25.09
C PRO A 154 0.51 2.30 25.70
N VAL A 155 0.31 0.99 25.59
CA VAL A 155 -0.85 0.28 26.13
C VAL A 155 -0.39 -1.03 26.77
N GLY A 156 -0.60 -1.18 28.08
CA GLY A 156 -0.34 -2.44 28.80
C GLY A 156 1.09 -2.97 28.68
N GLY A 157 2.09 -2.08 28.59
CA GLY A 157 3.50 -2.47 28.40
C GLY A 157 3.89 -2.75 26.94
N MET A 158 2.96 -2.67 26.00
CA MET A 158 3.14 -2.77 24.56
C MET A 158 2.92 -1.41 23.89
N ASN A 159 3.17 -1.30 22.60
CA ASN A 159 2.88 -0.11 21.81
C ASN A 159 1.81 -0.42 20.75
N LEU A 160 0.73 0.37 20.75
CA LEU A 160 -0.32 0.34 19.76
C LEU A 160 -0.08 1.42 18.71
N LEU A 161 0.11 1.05 17.46
CA LEU A 161 0.14 1.94 16.32
C LEU A 161 -1.28 2.07 15.77
N LEU A 162 -1.72 3.32 15.56
CA LEU A 162 -2.93 3.63 14.80
C LEU A 162 -2.56 4.56 13.66
N ASP A 163 -3.09 4.28 12.48
CA ASP A 163 -2.99 5.12 11.30
C ASP A 163 -4.37 5.37 10.69
N GLY A 164 -4.55 6.56 10.15
CA GLY A 164 -5.70 6.94 9.36
C GLY A 164 -5.25 7.80 8.18
N THR A 165 -5.66 7.42 6.98
CA THR A 165 -5.33 8.07 5.73
C THR A 165 -6.59 8.43 4.95
N LEU A 166 -6.64 9.64 4.41
CA LEU A 166 -7.63 10.05 3.42
C LEU A 166 -6.92 10.18 2.08
N ARG A 167 -7.46 9.50 1.07
CA ARG A 167 -6.94 9.47 -0.29
C ARG A 167 -7.96 10.01 -1.28
N GLU A 168 -7.50 10.89 -2.15
CA GLU A 168 -8.22 11.30 -3.35
C GLU A 168 -7.74 10.44 -4.53
N THR A 169 -8.63 9.65 -5.09
CA THR A 169 -8.29 8.71 -6.16
C THR A 169 -9.45 8.50 -7.13
N LYS A 170 -9.16 8.09 -8.35
CA LYS A 170 -10.10 7.52 -9.32
C LYS A 170 -9.60 6.18 -9.88
N ALA A 171 -8.67 5.56 -9.17
CA ALA A 171 -8.02 4.32 -9.55
C ALA A 171 -8.96 3.13 -9.42
N ASN A 172 -9.12 2.35 -10.46
CA ASN A 172 -9.82 1.07 -10.43
C ASN A 172 -8.85 0.01 -9.89
N TRP A 173 -9.25 -0.63 -8.81
CA TRP A 173 -8.45 -1.62 -8.12
C TRP A 173 -6.99 -1.19 -7.96
N MET A 174 -6.80 -0.10 -7.22
CA MET A 174 -5.50 0.58 -6.98
C MET A 174 -4.80 1.12 -8.25
N GLY A 175 -5.44 1.08 -9.43
CA GLY A 175 -4.88 1.51 -10.72
C GLY A 175 -4.45 0.36 -11.63
N LEU A 176 -4.47 -0.88 -11.15
CA LEU A 176 -4.19 -2.07 -11.96
C LEU A 176 -5.19 -2.27 -13.10
N LEU A 177 -6.44 -1.83 -12.91
CA LEU A 177 -7.48 -1.86 -13.93
C LEU A 177 -7.76 -0.47 -14.54
N GLY A 178 -6.76 0.41 -14.54
CA GLY A 178 -6.86 1.77 -15.07
C GLY A 178 -7.57 2.74 -14.13
N PHE A 179 -8.13 3.83 -14.69
CA PHE A 179 -8.67 4.95 -13.92
C PHE A 179 -9.98 5.45 -14.52
N GLY A 180 -10.96 5.73 -13.64
CA GLY A 180 -12.30 6.14 -14.04
C GLY A 180 -13.04 5.05 -14.79
N GLY A 181 -14.30 5.32 -15.14
CA GLY A 181 -15.17 4.39 -15.87
C GLY A 181 -16.29 5.12 -16.62
N PRO A 182 -17.10 4.43 -17.42
CA PRO A 182 -18.23 5.01 -18.13
C PRO A 182 -19.19 5.68 -17.13
N GLY A 183 -19.27 7.00 -17.17
CA GLY A 183 -20.11 7.78 -16.27
C GLY A 183 -19.48 8.19 -14.94
N SER A 184 -18.24 7.83 -14.65
CA SER A 184 -17.52 8.23 -13.43
C SER A 184 -16.03 8.43 -13.70
N ASP A 185 -15.63 9.66 -14.00
CA ASP A 185 -14.20 10.05 -14.15
C ASP A 185 -13.78 11.13 -13.10
N SER A 186 -14.49 11.19 -12.00
CA SER A 186 -14.17 12.12 -10.91
C SER A 186 -13.38 11.43 -9.81
N TYR A 187 -12.52 12.21 -9.15
CA TYR A 187 -11.88 11.77 -7.90
C TYR A 187 -12.92 11.48 -6.81
N LYS A 188 -12.61 10.49 -6.00
CA LYS A 188 -13.37 10.10 -4.81
C LYS A 188 -12.44 10.15 -3.61
N THR A 189 -13.00 10.61 -2.50
CA THR A 189 -12.30 10.58 -1.21
C THR A 189 -12.54 9.21 -0.58
N GLU A 190 -11.48 8.45 -0.40
CA GLU A 190 -11.51 7.13 0.24
C GLU A 190 -10.78 7.17 1.58
N PHE A 191 -11.30 6.42 2.55
CA PHE A 191 -10.66 6.24 3.85
C PHE A 191 -9.81 4.98 3.84
N GLU A 192 -8.64 5.08 4.45
CA GLU A 192 -7.74 3.96 4.73
C GLU A 192 -7.32 4.02 6.19
N GLY A 193 -7.02 2.88 6.80
CA GLY A 193 -6.58 2.87 8.19
C GLY A 193 -5.90 1.58 8.58
N SER A 194 -5.06 1.67 9.63
CA SER A 194 -4.33 0.54 10.19
C SER A 194 -4.33 0.59 11.71
N ALA A 195 -4.41 -0.58 12.32
CA ALA A 195 -4.21 -0.76 13.75
C ALA A 195 -3.22 -1.90 13.98
N GLY A 196 -2.10 -1.64 14.64
CA GLY A 196 -1.06 -2.63 14.86
C GLY A 196 -0.53 -2.60 16.29
N LEU A 197 -0.34 -3.77 16.89
CA LEU A 197 0.20 -3.94 18.23
C LEU A 197 1.61 -4.52 18.14
N PHE A 198 2.60 -3.81 18.70
CA PHE A 198 3.95 -4.33 18.87
C PHE A 198 3.96 -5.36 20.01
N LEU A 199 3.94 -6.64 19.67
CA LEU A 199 4.00 -7.75 20.61
C LEU A 199 5.35 -7.81 21.32
N ASN A 200 6.39 -7.38 20.63
CA ASN A 200 7.74 -7.15 21.13
C ASN A 200 8.46 -6.16 20.16
N PRO A 201 9.70 -5.71 20.43
CA PRO A 201 10.41 -4.76 19.57
C PRO A 201 10.62 -5.22 18.12
N GLN A 202 10.50 -6.50 17.84
CA GLN A 202 10.76 -7.10 16.53
C GLN A 202 9.49 -7.60 15.82
N THR A 203 8.32 -7.57 16.49
CA THR A 203 7.10 -8.17 15.94
C THR A 203 5.91 -7.24 16.09
N LEU A 204 5.32 -6.86 14.99
CA LEU A 204 4.09 -6.09 14.89
C LEU A 204 2.99 -6.99 14.30
N ALA A 205 1.85 -7.10 14.96
CA ALA A 205 0.67 -7.75 14.40
C ALA A 205 -0.46 -6.72 14.30
N GLY A 206 -1.23 -6.76 13.21
CA GLY A 206 -2.25 -5.75 13.00
C GLY A 206 -3.27 -6.11 11.94
N VAL A 207 -4.12 -5.12 11.67
CA VAL A 207 -5.16 -5.17 10.63
C VAL A 207 -5.11 -3.87 9.84
N GLU A 208 -5.50 -3.94 8.57
CA GLU A 208 -5.62 -2.79 7.69
C GLU A 208 -6.96 -2.80 6.97
N TYR A 209 -7.40 -1.62 6.62
CA TYR A 209 -8.57 -1.35 5.78
C TYR A 209 -8.21 -0.31 4.73
N ARG A 210 -8.58 -0.54 3.48
CA ARG A 210 -8.41 0.41 2.38
C ARG A 210 -9.70 0.49 1.56
N GLY A 211 -10.36 1.67 1.59
CA GLY A 211 -11.45 2.00 0.70
C GLY A 211 -11.00 2.14 -0.75
N MET A 212 -11.86 1.79 -1.68
CA MET A 212 -11.62 1.95 -3.11
C MET A 212 -12.85 2.56 -3.80
N PRO A 213 -12.65 3.46 -4.79
CA PRO A 213 -13.76 4.05 -5.51
C PRO A 213 -14.48 3.00 -6.36
N ASN A 214 -15.80 3.01 -6.30
CA ASN A 214 -16.61 2.20 -7.19
C ASN A 214 -16.78 2.92 -8.53
N ASN A 215 -16.02 2.53 -9.53
CA ASN A 215 -16.12 3.02 -10.90
C ASN A 215 -16.56 1.85 -11.81
N PRO A 216 -17.86 1.75 -12.18
CA PRO A 216 -18.33 0.64 -13.01
C PRO A 216 -17.59 0.63 -14.35
N LEU A 217 -17.05 -0.53 -14.70
CA LEU A 217 -16.36 -0.75 -15.97
C LEU A 217 -17.36 -1.13 -17.08
N ALA A 218 -16.97 -1.00 -18.35
CA ALA A 218 -17.84 -1.28 -19.49
C ALA A 218 -18.21 -2.77 -19.60
N GLY A 219 -19.34 -3.07 -20.24
CA GLY A 219 -19.77 -4.43 -20.55
C GLY A 219 -20.56 -5.14 -19.45
N GLY A 220 -21.06 -4.42 -18.43
CA GLY A 220 -21.87 -5.00 -17.35
C GLY A 220 -21.09 -5.87 -16.38
N ALA A 221 -19.77 -5.94 -16.53
CA ALA A 221 -18.87 -6.42 -15.50
C ALA A 221 -18.82 -5.32 -14.43
N VAL A 222 -19.84 -5.28 -13.59
CA VAL A 222 -19.90 -4.34 -12.48
C VAL A 222 -18.80 -4.75 -11.51
N GLN A 223 -17.72 -4.03 -11.55
CA GLN A 223 -16.76 -4.07 -10.46
C GLN A 223 -17.35 -3.23 -9.35
N GLU A 224 -17.88 -3.88 -8.36
CA GLU A 224 -18.20 -3.22 -7.08
C GLU A 224 -16.92 -3.22 -6.24
N ASP A 225 -16.01 -2.32 -6.56
CA ASP A 225 -14.88 -2.04 -5.68
C ASP A 225 -15.43 -1.42 -4.41
N SER A 226 -15.27 -2.11 -3.31
CA SER A 226 -15.74 -1.60 -2.03
C SER A 226 -14.59 -1.29 -1.09
N HIS A 227 -13.72 -2.24 -0.85
CA HIS A 227 -12.57 -2.12 0.05
C HIS A 227 -11.68 -3.36 -0.01
N ILE A 228 -10.48 -3.21 0.51
CA ILE A 228 -9.56 -4.29 0.85
C ILE A 228 -9.35 -4.29 2.36
N GLU A 229 -9.28 -5.46 2.96
CA GLU A 229 -8.96 -5.66 4.36
C GLU A 229 -7.88 -6.72 4.48
N ASP A 230 -7.00 -6.56 5.46
CA ASP A 230 -6.07 -7.61 5.82
C ASP A 230 -5.83 -7.73 7.32
N ALA A 231 -5.28 -8.87 7.71
CA ALA A 231 -4.67 -9.11 9.01
C ALA A 231 -3.23 -9.57 8.77
N PHE A 232 -2.27 -8.87 9.36
CA PHE A 232 -0.85 -9.07 9.08
C PHE A 232 -0.02 -9.32 10.33
N ILE A 233 1.13 -9.94 10.09
CA ILE A 233 2.26 -10.00 11.01
C ILE A 233 3.51 -9.51 10.27
N ALA A 234 4.21 -8.52 10.87
CA ALA A 234 5.49 -8.04 10.40
C ALA A 234 6.59 -8.41 11.39
N TYR A 235 7.69 -8.97 10.88
CA TYR A 235 8.85 -9.38 11.67
C TYR A 235 10.11 -8.63 11.21
N PHE A 236 10.79 -8.02 12.17
CA PHE A 236 11.99 -7.19 11.99
C PHE A 236 13.18 -7.84 12.72
N PRO A 237 13.88 -8.82 12.13
CA PRO A 237 15.02 -9.45 12.78
C PRO A 237 16.15 -8.47 13.10
N ASN A 238 16.30 -7.43 12.30
CA ASN A 238 17.23 -6.32 12.52
C ASN A 238 16.75 -5.07 11.75
N LYS A 239 17.49 -3.97 11.84
CA LYS A 239 17.12 -2.70 11.21
C LYS A 239 17.13 -2.69 9.67
N ASN A 240 17.79 -3.68 9.06
CA ASN A 240 17.98 -3.76 7.61
C ASN A 240 17.07 -4.78 6.93
N LEU A 241 16.32 -5.59 7.67
CA LEU A 241 15.54 -6.68 7.11
C LEU A 241 14.16 -6.74 7.77
N SER A 242 13.12 -6.87 6.96
CA SER A 242 11.76 -7.14 7.42
C SER A 242 11.04 -8.14 6.54
N PHE A 243 10.09 -8.84 7.16
CA PHE A 243 9.18 -9.78 6.52
C PHE A 243 7.76 -9.44 6.94
N VAL A 244 6.83 -9.54 5.99
CA VAL A 244 5.40 -9.41 6.27
C VAL A 244 4.67 -10.62 5.72
N LEU A 245 3.75 -11.15 6.51
CA LEU A 245 2.79 -12.15 6.11
C LEU A 245 1.41 -11.63 6.45
N ALA A 246 0.48 -11.64 5.47
CA ALA A 246 -0.89 -11.25 5.70
C ALA A 246 -1.89 -12.19 5.01
N ALA A 247 -3.07 -12.28 5.62
CA ALA A 247 -4.26 -12.83 4.99
C ALA A 247 -5.21 -11.67 4.66
N ALA A 248 -5.56 -11.53 3.38
CA ALA A 248 -6.33 -10.40 2.89
C ALA A 248 -7.68 -10.85 2.30
N ASN A 249 -8.69 -10.01 2.49
CA ASN A 249 -9.93 -10.02 1.74
C ASN A 249 -9.87 -8.88 0.72
N LEU A 250 -9.80 -9.22 -0.55
CA LEU A 250 -9.67 -8.26 -1.66
C LEU A 250 -11.03 -7.90 -2.27
N GLY A 251 -12.13 -8.41 -1.71
CA GLY A 251 -13.46 -8.19 -2.23
C GLY A 251 -13.68 -8.78 -3.62
N GLN A 252 -14.15 -7.97 -4.54
CA GLN A 252 -14.36 -8.36 -5.93
C GLN A 252 -13.23 -7.80 -6.79
N ILE A 253 -12.63 -8.66 -7.62
CA ILE A 253 -11.65 -8.26 -8.65
C ILE A 253 -12.25 -8.58 -10.00
N ALA A 254 -12.49 -7.56 -10.82
CA ALA A 254 -13.23 -7.66 -12.07
C ALA A 254 -14.60 -8.35 -11.86
N THR A 255 -14.81 -9.55 -12.40
CA THR A 255 -16.06 -10.31 -12.24
C THR A 255 -15.99 -11.38 -11.17
N LEU A 256 -14.83 -11.62 -10.55
CA LEU A 256 -14.63 -12.65 -9.55
C LEU A 256 -14.87 -12.08 -8.16
N LYS A 257 -15.92 -12.58 -7.50
CA LYS A 257 -16.33 -12.20 -6.14
C LYS A 257 -15.50 -12.92 -5.08
N SER A 258 -15.45 -12.33 -3.88
CA SER A 258 -14.92 -12.97 -2.67
C SER A 258 -13.47 -13.48 -2.83
N GLN A 259 -12.59 -12.61 -3.35
CA GLN A 259 -11.19 -12.94 -3.52
C GLN A 259 -10.45 -12.82 -2.19
N HIS A 260 -9.95 -13.94 -1.67
CA HIS A 260 -9.08 -13.98 -0.50
C HIS A 260 -7.65 -14.23 -0.95
N ALA A 261 -6.70 -13.59 -0.30
CA ALA A 261 -5.30 -13.65 -0.71
C ALA A 261 -4.36 -13.98 0.44
N LEU A 262 -3.29 -14.66 0.09
CA LEU A 262 -2.06 -14.69 0.88
C LEU A 262 -1.13 -13.60 0.36
N TYR A 263 -0.65 -12.74 1.26
CA TYR A 263 0.33 -11.69 1.01
C TYR A 263 1.64 -12.04 1.72
N VAL A 264 2.73 -11.98 1.01
CA VAL A 264 4.09 -12.19 1.54
C VAL A 264 4.99 -11.08 1.04
N GLN A 265 5.76 -10.47 1.93
CA GLN A 265 6.74 -9.44 1.57
C GLN A 265 8.07 -9.69 2.25
N VAL A 266 9.15 -9.39 1.54
CA VAL A 266 10.49 -9.22 2.09
C VAL A 266 11.00 -7.84 1.72
N GLN A 267 11.68 -7.17 2.67
CA GLN A 267 12.30 -5.87 2.47
C GLN A 267 13.72 -5.88 3.02
N ALA A 268 14.63 -5.30 2.27
CA ALA A 268 16.01 -5.06 2.68
C ALA A 268 16.31 -3.55 2.68
N GLY A 269 16.98 -3.08 3.74
CA GLY A 269 17.37 -1.68 3.92
C GLY A 269 18.88 -1.47 3.86
N PHE A 270 19.30 -0.31 3.36
CA PHE A 270 20.69 0.07 3.05
C PHE A 270 21.05 1.44 3.63
#